data_8d882a8cf8a3c93b94e523c1d54882cb
#
_entry.id   8d882a8cf8a3c93b94e523c1d54882cb
#
_cell.length_a   1.000
_cell.length_b   1.000
_cell.length_c   1.000
_cell.angle_alpha   90.00
_cell.angle_beta   90.00
_cell.angle_gamma   90.00
#
_symmetry.space_group_name_H-M   'P 1'
#
loop_
_entity.id
_entity.type
_entity.pdbx_description
1 polymer ?
#
loop_
_entity_poly.entity_id
_entity_poly.type
_entity_poly.pdbx_seq_one_letter_code
_entity_poly.pdbx_strand_id
1 'polypeptide(L)'
;MRKIISLFLGIALFIGFTVSANAAKTLKCQTVISAKADEVKMLKDWGNDITALTNGEIKFEILPAGTVVGVKETLDAVDKGLIDCGFAWTHYWSGEHPAAILFGSPVAGACVGIDNIAFLSWFEYGGGQDL
;
A
#
# COMPACT_ATOMS: atom_id res chain seq x y z
N MET A 1 31.58 11.73 -49.84
CA MET A 1 31.84 10.88 -48.65
C MET A 1 31.65 11.64 -47.31
N ARG A 2 32.23 12.80 -47.09
CA ARG A 2 32.06 13.58 -45.80
C ARG A 2 30.59 13.89 -45.47
N LYS A 3 29.73 14.25 -46.44
CA LYS A 3 28.33 14.62 -46.23
C LYS A 3 27.44 13.38 -45.87
N ILE A 4 27.80 12.21 -46.36
CA ILE A 4 27.08 10.97 -46.04
C ILE A 4 27.40 10.48 -44.61
N ILE A 5 28.67 10.64 -44.20
CA ILE A 5 29.11 10.29 -42.84
C ILE A 5 28.42 11.21 -41.80
N SER A 6 28.23 12.50 -42.07
CA SER A 6 27.54 13.43 -41.19
C SER A 6 26.04 13.07 -41.03
N LEU A 7 25.42 12.55 -42.09
CA LEU A 7 24.01 12.12 -42.04
C LEU A 7 23.83 10.86 -41.19
N PHE A 8 24.73 9.88 -41.30
CA PHE A 8 24.70 8.68 -40.50
C PHE A 8 25.02 8.96 -39.03
N LEU A 9 25.90 9.90 -38.72
CA LEU A 9 26.19 10.29 -37.33
C LEU A 9 25.02 11.01 -36.68
N GLY A 10 24.24 11.79 -37.42
CA GLY A 10 23.03 12.47 -36.93
C GLY A 10 21.89 11.48 -36.62
N ILE A 11 21.73 10.46 -37.45
CA ILE A 11 20.70 9.39 -37.24
C ILE A 11 21.08 8.49 -36.05
N ALA A 12 22.34 8.16 -35.84
CA ALA A 12 22.82 7.35 -34.71
C ALA A 12 22.63 8.07 -33.37
N LEU A 13 22.71 9.40 -33.31
CA LEU A 13 22.45 10.16 -32.08
C LEU A 13 20.97 10.24 -31.70
N PHE A 14 20.05 10.03 -32.65
CA PHE A 14 18.60 10.09 -32.39
C PHE A 14 18.02 8.75 -31.87
N ILE A 15 18.73 7.63 -32.04
CA ILE A 15 18.26 6.29 -31.63
C ILE A 15 18.57 5.99 -30.14
N GLY A 16 19.41 6.81 -29.49
CA GLY A 16 19.93 6.58 -28.14
C GLY A 16 19.01 6.96 -26.97
N PHE A 17 17.86 7.61 -27.20
CA PHE A 17 16.93 8.02 -26.15
C PHE A 17 15.63 7.20 -26.16
N THR A 18 15.71 5.89 -26.08
CA THR A 18 14.57 5.14 -25.59
C THR A 18 14.50 5.31 -24.07
N VAL A 19 13.86 6.38 -23.61
CA VAL A 19 13.41 6.47 -22.23
C VAL A 19 12.44 5.30 -22.05
N SER A 20 12.86 4.25 -21.34
CA SER A 20 11.95 3.21 -20.87
C SER A 20 10.93 3.93 -19.97
N ALA A 21 9.78 4.26 -20.55
CA ALA A 21 8.64 4.67 -19.75
C ALA A 21 8.22 3.44 -18.94
N ASN A 22 8.70 3.33 -17.71
CA ASN A 22 8.16 2.37 -16.76
C ASN A 22 6.66 2.69 -16.63
N ALA A 23 5.82 1.78 -17.12
CA ALA A 23 4.38 1.92 -16.95
C ALA A 23 4.07 1.97 -15.44
N ALA A 24 3.37 3.02 -15.01
CA ALA A 24 2.98 3.17 -13.62
C ALA A 24 2.23 1.91 -13.14
N LYS A 25 2.69 1.31 -12.05
CA LYS A 25 2.01 0.17 -11.43
C LYS A 25 0.89 0.70 -10.54
N THR A 26 -0.36 0.40 -10.89
CA THR A 26 -1.50 0.74 -10.04
C THR A 26 -1.83 -0.46 -9.16
N LEU A 27 -1.81 -0.26 -7.84
CA LEU A 27 -2.15 -1.24 -6.82
C LEU A 27 -3.58 -1.00 -6.33
N LYS A 28 -4.42 -2.01 -6.44
CA LYS A 28 -5.79 -2.00 -5.92
C LYS A 28 -5.79 -2.41 -4.46
N CYS A 29 -6.12 -1.48 -3.57
CA CYS A 29 -6.10 -1.65 -2.13
C CYS A 29 -7.50 -1.48 -1.57
N GLN A 30 -8.13 -2.54 -1.07
CA GLN A 30 -9.43 -2.41 -0.41
C GLN A 30 -9.26 -2.21 1.08
N THR A 31 -9.97 -1.23 1.63
CA THR A 31 -10.10 -1.05 3.08
C THR A 31 -11.36 -1.72 3.62
N VAL A 32 -11.35 -2.04 4.91
CA VAL A 32 -12.54 -2.51 5.65
C VAL A 32 -13.40 -1.35 6.17
N ILE A 33 -13.05 -0.12 5.80
CA ILE A 33 -13.64 1.12 6.30
C ILE A 33 -14.63 1.69 5.29
N SER A 34 -15.71 2.30 5.79
CA SER A 34 -16.74 2.94 4.98
C SER A 34 -16.17 4.11 4.16
N ALA A 35 -16.68 4.29 2.92
CA ALA A 35 -16.25 5.35 2.00
C ALA A 35 -16.30 6.77 2.57
N LYS A 36 -17.16 7.01 3.58
CA LYS A 36 -17.37 8.34 4.19
C LYS A 36 -16.48 8.60 5.40
N ALA A 37 -15.67 7.63 5.81
CA ALA A 37 -14.80 7.76 6.98
C ALA A 37 -13.54 8.58 6.66
N ASP A 38 -13.07 9.34 7.62
CA ASP A 38 -11.87 10.18 7.49
C ASP A 38 -10.61 9.33 7.21
N GLU A 39 -10.55 8.11 7.73
CA GLU A 39 -9.46 7.17 7.51
C GLU A 39 -9.29 6.83 6.02
N VAL A 40 -10.40 6.74 5.28
CA VAL A 40 -10.33 6.50 3.82
C VAL A 40 -9.72 7.70 3.10
N LYS A 41 -10.00 8.92 3.59
CA LYS A 41 -9.36 10.13 3.07
C LYS A 41 -7.87 10.12 3.39
N MET A 42 -7.49 9.79 4.62
CA MET A 42 -6.09 9.68 5.03
C MET A 42 -5.32 8.66 4.20
N LEU A 43 -5.93 7.50 3.91
CA LEU A 43 -5.33 6.48 3.04
C LEU A 43 -5.12 6.97 1.60
N LYS A 44 -6.06 7.75 1.08
CA LYS A 44 -5.91 8.36 -0.26
C LYS A 44 -4.80 9.40 -0.28
N ASP A 45 -4.72 10.24 0.75
CA ASP A 45 -3.67 11.24 0.89
C ASP A 45 -2.30 10.54 0.98
N TRP A 46 -2.16 9.51 1.81
CA TRP A 46 -0.97 8.67 1.88
C TRP A 46 -0.61 8.03 0.52
N GLY A 47 -1.58 7.48 -0.20
CA GLY A 47 -1.36 6.93 -1.54
C GLY A 47 -0.86 7.97 -2.55
N ASN A 48 -1.34 9.21 -2.45
CA ASN A 48 -0.87 10.33 -3.26
C ASN A 48 0.58 10.72 -2.92
N ASP A 49 0.95 10.69 -1.63
CA ASP A 49 2.31 10.95 -1.17
C ASP A 49 3.28 9.90 -1.73
N ILE A 50 2.93 8.61 -1.67
CA ILE A 50 3.72 7.54 -2.27
C ILE A 50 3.85 7.74 -3.79
N THR A 51 2.78 8.13 -4.45
CA THR A 51 2.81 8.42 -5.90
C THR A 51 3.79 9.55 -6.21
N ALA A 52 3.79 10.60 -5.40
CA ALA A 52 4.73 11.71 -5.55
C ALA A 52 6.18 11.29 -5.27
N LEU A 53 6.42 10.55 -4.20
CA LEU A 53 7.74 10.05 -3.80
C LEU A 53 8.35 9.08 -4.84
N THR A 54 7.51 8.34 -5.55
CA THR A 54 7.93 7.39 -6.59
C THR A 54 7.91 7.99 -8.00
N ASN A 55 7.78 9.32 -8.13
CA ASN A 55 7.65 10.00 -9.42
C ASN A 55 6.57 9.40 -10.32
N GLY A 56 5.48 8.90 -9.73
CA GLY A 56 4.34 8.31 -10.44
C GLY A 56 4.51 6.84 -10.83
N GLU A 57 5.60 6.18 -10.44
CA GLU A 57 5.81 4.75 -10.73
C GLU A 57 4.82 3.86 -9.98
N ILE A 58 4.44 4.24 -8.74
CA ILE A 58 3.46 3.52 -7.93
C ILE A 58 2.25 4.39 -7.70
N LYS A 59 1.06 3.83 -7.95
CA LYS A 59 -0.23 4.46 -7.67
C LYS A 59 -1.10 3.53 -6.85
N PHE A 60 -1.90 4.09 -5.95
CA PHE A 60 -2.87 3.33 -5.17
C PHE A 60 -4.29 3.67 -5.59
N GLU A 61 -5.08 2.66 -5.90
CA GLU A 61 -6.52 2.75 -6.04
C GLU A 61 -7.15 2.30 -4.71
N ILE A 62 -7.51 3.25 -3.85
CA ILE A 62 -8.10 2.96 -2.54
C ILE A 62 -9.60 2.72 -2.69
N LEU A 63 -10.01 1.50 -2.45
CA LEU A 63 -11.37 1.00 -2.56
C LEU A 63 -12.00 0.88 -1.16
N PRO A 64 -13.16 1.49 -0.91
CA PRO A 64 -13.87 1.35 0.36
C PRO A 64 -14.34 -0.08 0.62
N ALA A 65 -14.73 -0.34 1.87
CA ALA A 65 -15.30 -1.63 2.28
C ALA A 65 -16.42 -2.11 1.37
N GLY A 66 -16.38 -3.39 0.99
CA GLY A 66 -17.41 -4.03 0.19
C GLY A 66 -17.38 -3.70 -1.31
N THR A 67 -16.32 -3.04 -1.81
CA THR A 67 -16.21 -2.71 -3.23
C THR A 67 -15.91 -3.93 -4.09
N VAL A 68 -15.00 -4.78 -3.66
CA VAL A 68 -14.60 -6.02 -4.37
C VAL A 68 -15.10 -7.25 -3.61
N VAL A 69 -14.79 -7.31 -2.31
CA VAL A 69 -15.18 -8.41 -1.42
C VAL A 69 -15.73 -7.87 -0.10
N GLY A 70 -16.39 -8.72 0.68
CA GLY A 70 -16.80 -8.40 2.05
C GLY A 70 -15.59 -8.15 2.96
N VAL A 71 -15.85 -7.51 4.11
CA VAL A 71 -14.80 -7.11 5.07
C VAL A 71 -13.93 -8.29 5.52
N LYS A 72 -14.55 -9.41 5.84
CA LYS A 72 -13.85 -10.60 6.36
C LYS A 72 -13.08 -11.35 5.28
N GLU A 73 -13.50 -11.24 4.03
CA GLU A 73 -12.89 -11.87 2.87
C GLU A 73 -11.68 -11.07 2.33
N THR A 74 -11.38 -9.90 2.91
CA THR A 74 -10.30 -9.02 2.41
C THR A 74 -8.93 -9.71 2.45
N LEU A 75 -8.62 -10.45 3.51
CA LEU A 75 -7.35 -11.20 3.63
C LEU A 75 -7.22 -12.25 2.54
N ASP A 76 -8.25 -13.07 2.37
CA ASP A 76 -8.34 -14.10 1.33
C ASP A 76 -8.23 -13.50 -0.08
N ALA A 77 -8.81 -12.32 -0.30
CA ALA A 77 -8.76 -11.63 -1.59
C ALA A 77 -7.34 -11.18 -1.94
N VAL A 78 -6.56 -10.75 -0.94
CA VAL A 78 -5.13 -10.43 -1.14
C VAL A 78 -4.34 -11.70 -1.41
N ASP A 79 -4.54 -12.76 -0.61
CA ASP A 79 -3.85 -14.04 -0.78
C ASP A 79 -4.09 -14.65 -2.17
N LYS A 80 -5.31 -14.54 -2.66
CA LYS A 80 -5.71 -15.05 -3.99
C LYS A 80 -5.38 -14.08 -5.14
N GLY A 81 -4.83 -12.91 -4.86
CA GLY A 81 -4.47 -11.90 -5.87
C GLY A 81 -5.67 -11.22 -6.55
N LEU A 82 -6.85 -11.22 -5.92
CA LEU A 82 -8.02 -10.48 -6.42
C LEU A 82 -7.86 -8.97 -6.22
N ILE A 83 -7.15 -8.58 -5.17
CA ILE A 83 -6.68 -7.23 -4.88
C ILE A 83 -5.21 -7.29 -4.50
N ASP A 84 -4.47 -6.21 -4.74
CA ASP A 84 -3.02 -6.19 -4.48
C ASP A 84 -2.69 -5.98 -3.00
N CYS A 85 -3.56 -5.30 -2.25
CA CYS A 85 -3.40 -5.03 -0.82
C CYS A 85 -4.73 -4.83 -0.11
N GLY A 86 -4.70 -5.04 1.21
CA GLY A 86 -5.81 -4.79 2.11
C GLY A 86 -5.41 -3.86 3.25
N PHE A 87 -6.28 -2.94 3.61
CA PHE A 87 -6.13 -2.12 4.80
C PHE A 87 -7.21 -2.49 5.81
N ALA A 88 -6.81 -3.21 6.86
CA ALA A 88 -7.73 -3.80 7.82
C ALA A 88 -7.06 -3.99 9.20
N TRP A 89 -7.88 -4.23 10.21
CA TRP A 89 -7.40 -4.62 11.54
C TRP A 89 -7.36 -6.13 11.67
N THR A 90 -6.29 -6.68 12.21
CA THR A 90 -6.07 -8.13 12.33
C THR A 90 -7.15 -8.83 13.17
N HIS A 91 -7.81 -8.14 14.11
CA HIS A 91 -8.87 -8.71 14.95
C HIS A 91 -10.11 -9.21 14.15
N TYR A 92 -10.28 -8.79 12.89
CA TYR A 92 -11.33 -9.33 12.03
C TYR A 92 -11.17 -10.83 11.78
N TRP A 93 -9.96 -11.36 11.91
CA TRP A 93 -9.61 -12.77 11.70
C TRP A 93 -9.30 -13.51 13.00
N SER A 94 -9.84 -13.04 14.12
CA SER A 94 -9.70 -13.70 15.44
C SER A 94 -10.29 -15.12 15.49
N GLY A 95 -11.24 -15.42 14.60
CA GLY A 95 -11.79 -16.77 14.46
C GLY A 95 -10.81 -17.74 13.78
N GLU A 96 -9.89 -17.25 12.98
CA GLU A 96 -8.86 -18.05 12.31
C GLU A 96 -7.62 -18.20 13.20
N HIS A 97 -7.20 -17.10 13.84
CA HIS A 97 -6.07 -17.12 14.76
C HIS A 97 -6.32 -16.22 15.97
N PRO A 98 -6.45 -16.77 17.19
CA PRO A 98 -6.79 -16.00 18.39
C PRO A 98 -5.80 -14.86 18.70
N ALA A 99 -4.50 -15.01 18.37
CA ALA A 99 -3.51 -13.98 18.56
C ALA A 99 -3.75 -12.73 17.69
N ALA A 100 -4.57 -12.82 16.64
CA ALA A 100 -4.90 -11.69 15.78
C ALA A 100 -5.57 -10.54 16.56
N ILE A 101 -6.24 -10.81 17.67
CA ILE A 101 -6.83 -9.79 18.54
C ILE A 101 -5.75 -8.97 19.23
N LEU A 102 -4.66 -9.59 19.65
CA LEU A 102 -3.60 -8.94 20.42
C LEU A 102 -2.86 -7.86 19.61
N PHE A 103 -2.77 -8.04 18.31
CA PHE A 103 -2.04 -7.14 17.41
C PHE A 103 -2.96 -6.23 16.59
N GLY A 104 -4.27 -6.41 16.68
CA GLY A 104 -5.23 -5.70 15.84
C GLY A 104 -5.70 -4.36 16.38
N SER A 105 -5.57 -4.14 17.66
CA SER A 105 -5.95 -2.90 18.32
C SER A 105 -5.28 -2.85 19.69
N PRO A 106 -4.53 -1.82 20.01
CA PRO A 106 -4.04 -1.66 21.36
C PRO A 106 -5.23 -1.60 22.30
N VAL A 107 -5.27 -2.48 23.30
CA VAL A 107 -6.31 -2.49 24.32
C VAL A 107 -6.06 -1.30 25.23
N ALA A 108 -6.67 -0.15 24.92
CA ALA A 108 -6.65 1.02 25.78
C ALA A 108 -7.81 0.92 26.77
N GLY A 109 -7.50 0.89 28.05
CA GLY A 109 -8.53 0.90 29.11
C GLY A 109 -7.91 1.04 30.49
N ALA A 110 -8.68 1.52 31.46
CA ALA A 110 -8.23 1.70 32.82
C ALA A 110 -7.58 0.41 33.36
N CYS A 111 -6.31 0.49 33.67
CA CYS A 111 -5.48 -0.56 34.28
C CYS A 111 -5.10 -1.77 33.41
N VAL A 112 -5.51 -1.84 32.13
CA VAL A 112 -5.14 -2.94 31.25
C VAL A 112 -4.97 -2.41 29.82
N GLY A 113 -3.78 -2.57 29.28
CA GLY A 113 -3.47 -2.20 27.91
C GLY A 113 -2.50 -1.03 27.78
N ILE A 114 -2.16 -0.74 26.55
CA ILE A 114 -1.23 0.34 26.21
C ILE A 114 -1.94 1.34 25.28
N ASP A 115 -1.60 2.61 25.38
CA ASP A 115 -2.05 3.61 24.45
C ASP A 115 -1.37 3.46 23.07
N ASN A 116 -1.85 4.19 22.08
CA ASN A 116 -1.33 4.10 20.72
C ASN A 116 0.16 4.47 20.63
N ILE A 117 0.63 5.41 21.44
CA ILE A 117 2.04 5.85 21.44
C ILE A 117 2.91 4.76 22.06
N ALA A 118 2.48 4.17 23.16
CA ALA A 118 3.16 3.07 23.80
C ALA A 118 3.19 1.82 22.90
N PHE A 119 2.09 1.53 22.19
CA PHE A 119 2.04 0.45 21.21
C PHE A 119 3.03 0.68 20.07
N LEU A 120 3.04 1.86 19.45
CA LEU A 120 3.98 2.20 18.39
C LEU A 120 5.43 2.15 18.88
N SER A 121 5.70 2.64 20.10
CA SER A 121 7.03 2.59 20.69
C SER A 121 7.49 1.14 20.92
N TRP A 122 6.61 0.28 21.40
CA TRP A 122 6.91 -1.15 21.53
C TRP A 122 7.13 -1.79 20.16
N PHE A 123 6.28 -1.49 19.19
CA PHE A 123 6.40 -2.05 17.84
C PHE A 123 7.72 -1.66 17.18
N GLU A 124 8.09 -0.37 17.23
CA GLU A 124 9.30 0.15 16.57
C GLU A 124 10.61 -0.14 17.34
N TYR A 125 10.57 -0.12 18.68
CA TYR A 125 11.79 -0.16 19.51
C TYR A 125 11.79 -1.29 20.54
N GLY A 126 10.68 -1.96 20.74
CA GLY A 126 10.49 -2.98 21.78
C GLY A 126 10.45 -4.42 21.26
N GLY A 127 10.79 -4.66 19.99
CA GLY A 127 10.81 -5.98 19.38
C GLY A 127 9.47 -6.43 18.79
N GLY A 128 8.47 -5.53 18.69
CA GLY A 128 7.18 -5.85 18.10
C GLY A 128 7.25 -6.20 16.61
N GLN A 129 8.27 -5.71 15.90
CA GLN A 129 8.50 -6.04 14.48
C GLN A 129 9.14 -7.42 14.27
N ASP A 130 9.68 -8.03 15.35
CA ASP A 130 10.39 -9.31 15.28
C ASP A 130 9.46 -10.52 15.50
N LEU A 131 8.16 -10.28 15.78
CA LEU A 131 7.14 -11.29 16.06
C LEU A 131 6.33 -11.63 14.81
#